data_0f78839c5c8b60d77ef9d8e6f9f3f059
#
_entry.id   0f78839c5c8b60d77ef9d8e6f9f3f059
#
_cell.length_a   1.000
_cell.length_b   1.000
_cell.length_c   1.000
_cell.angle_alpha   90.00
_cell.angle_beta   90.00
_cell.angle_gamma   90.00
#
_symmetry.space_group_name_H-M   'P 1'
#
loop_
_entity.id
_entity.type
_entity.pdbx_description
1 polymer ?
#
loop_
_entity_poly.entity_id
_entity_poly.type
_entity_poly.pdbx_seq_one_letter_code
_entity_poly.pdbx_strand_id
1 'polypeptide(L)'
;VYYRPLLSAMAALSPNEVKLSDQEIFDRLSALGFLDPKGAVGHINALTQGVSRRAAIQRTLLPVLLRFMAEGTAPDRALVAFRRLSEALGETHWFLRMLRDSSGAAERLMRALSSSALISRLLEHIPESTAWLGDSEELEPMDVEEIASEMLAVLERDVANEFSAASIRKIRRREYLRVALSAVLGVTSLEQISAGLTSISDAYLRSMLELAKRKTGIQLDFGILAMGRWGGSEMGFGSDA
;
A
#
# COMPACT_ATOMS: atom_id res chain seq x y z
N VAL A 1 -1.74 27.26 -12.60
CA VAL A 1 -0.36 27.69 -12.92
C VAL A 1 0.21 28.65 -11.84
N TYR A 2 -0.56 29.06 -10.81
CA TYR A 2 -0.14 30.06 -9.80
C TYR A 2 0.42 29.50 -8.47
N TYR A 3 0.53 28.17 -8.31
CA TYR A 3 0.89 27.56 -7.01
C TYR A 3 2.34 27.09 -6.85
N ARG A 4 3.17 27.16 -7.91
CA ARG A 4 4.58 26.73 -7.85
C ARG A 4 5.50 27.51 -6.88
N PRO A 5 5.34 28.83 -6.68
CA PRO A 5 6.23 29.56 -5.77
C PRO A 5 6.03 29.25 -4.29
N LEU A 6 4.80 28.88 -3.85
CA LEU A 6 4.51 28.54 -2.46
C LEU A 6 5.08 27.17 -2.04
N LEU A 7 5.13 26.22 -2.97
CA LEU A 7 5.70 24.89 -2.73
C LEU A 7 7.23 24.92 -2.55
N SER A 8 7.93 25.84 -3.23
CA SER A 8 9.37 26.02 -3.06
C SER A 8 9.73 26.68 -1.74
N ALA A 9 8.86 27.49 -1.16
CA ALA A 9 9.08 28.12 0.14
C ALA A 9 8.97 27.14 1.32
N MET A 10 8.19 26.04 1.17
CA MET A 10 8.13 24.98 2.19
C MET A 10 9.35 24.05 2.19
N ALA A 11 10.01 23.87 1.03
CA ALA A 11 11.26 23.12 0.94
C ALA A 11 12.44 23.80 1.66
N ALA A 12 12.30 25.10 1.99
CA ALA A 12 13.31 25.91 2.65
C ALA A 12 13.13 26.01 4.18
N LEU A 13 12.24 25.23 4.80
CA LEU A 13 12.16 25.16 6.25
C LEU A 13 13.33 24.37 6.81
N SER A 14 14.44 25.07 7.02
CA SER A 14 15.53 24.60 7.88
C SER A 14 15.00 24.38 9.30
N PRO A 15 15.38 23.29 10.00
CA PRO A 15 14.85 22.95 11.32
C PRO A 15 15.05 24.00 12.41
N ASN A 16 15.81 25.06 12.14
CA ASN A 16 16.24 26.08 13.10
C ASN A 16 15.74 27.50 12.84
N GLU A 17 14.97 27.75 11.78
CA GLU A 17 14.57 29.11 11.44
C GLU A 17 13.05 29.26 11.42
N VAL A 18 12.58 30.13 12.31
CA VAL A 18 11.23 30.70 12.45
C VAL A 18 10.21 29.74 13.07
N LYS A 19 9.89 29.97 14.32
CA LYS A 19 8.64 29.48 14.94
C LYS A 19 7.48 30.16 14.22
N LEU A 20 6.88 29.46 13.26
CA LEU A 20 5.62 29.84 12.64
C LEU A 20 4.53 29.88 13.72
N SER A 21 3.64 30.84 13.64
CA SER A 21 2.41 30.83 14.43
C SER A 21 1.53 29.64 13.97
N ASP A 22 0.68 29.15 14.87
CA ASP A 22 -0.26 28.08 14.53
C ASP A 22 -1.11 28.44 13.30
N GLN A 23 -1.48 29.70 13.16
CA GLN A 23 -2.26 30.18 12.02
C GLN A 23 -1.48 30.05 10.70
N GLU A 24 -0.20 30.41 10.67
CA GLU A 24 0.63 30.26 9.47
C GLU A 24 0.82 28.81 9.07
N ILE A 25 0.89 27.88 10.05
CA ILE A 25 0.94 26.44 9.78
C ILE A 25 -0.38 25.97 9.16
N PHE A 26 -1.51 26.38 9.71
CA PHE A 26 -2.83 26.03 9.19
C PHE A 26 -3.05 26.54 7.76
N ASP A 27 -2.69 27.79 7.51
CA ASP A 27 -2.81 28.42 6.19
C ASP A 27 -1.96 27.68 5.15
N ARG A 28 -0.76 27.24 5.51
CA ARG A 28 0.13 26.46 4.62
C ARG A 28 -0.42 25.07 4.34
N LEU A 29 -0.92 24.36 5.35
CA LEU A 29 -1.53 23.05 5.17
C LEU A 29 -2.80 23.16 4.32
N SER A 30 -3.62 24.17 4.53
CA SER A 30 -4.79 24.45 3.70
C SER A 30 -4.40 24.73 2.25
N ALA A 31 -3.34 25.48 2.01
CA ALA A 31 -2.80 25.75 0.67
C ALA A 31 -2.24 24.49 -0.02
N LEU A 32 -1.81 23.50 0.75
CA LEU A 32 -1.41 22.17 0.26
C LEU A 32 -2.61 21.23 -0.01
N GLY A 33 -3.85 21.67 0.28
CA GLY A 33 -5.06 20.89 0.03
C GLY A 33 -5.50 20.00 1.20
N PHE A 34 -4.91 20.18 2.40
CA PHE A 34 -5.42 19.53 3.60
C PHE A 34 -6.76 20.15 4.01
N LEU A 35 -7.77 19.31 4.19
CA LEU A 35 -9.13 19.72 4.57
C LEU A 35 -9.28 19.89 6.09
N ASP A 36 -8.45 19.18 6.88
CA ASP A 36 -8.36 19.30 8.34
C ASP A 36 -6.93 19.66 8.76
N PRO A 37 -6.51 20.94 8.62
CA PRO A 37 -5.17 21.38 9.00
C PRO A 37 -4.86 21.16 10.48
N LYS A 38 -5.87 21.28 11.37
CA LYS A 38 -5.72 21.04 12.81
C LYS A 38 -5.41 19.59 13.13
N GLY A 39 -6.16 18.66 12.53
CA GLY A 39 -5.89 17.23 12.63
C GLY A 39 -4.53 16.86 12.02
N ALA A 40 -4.18 17.46 10.87
CA ALA A 40 -2.88 17.26 10.23
C ALA A 40 -1.72 17.67 11.15
N VAL A 41 -1.79 18.82 11.83
CA VAL A 41 -0.78 19.22 12.83
C VAL A 41 -0.67 18.19 13.96
N GLY A 42 -1.79 17.64 14.43
CA GLY A 42 -1.78 16.58 15.44
C GLY A 42 -1.01 15.33 14.97
N HIS A 43 -1.23 14.91 13.72
CA HIS A 43 -0.52 13.76 13.12
C HIS A 43 0.98 14.06 12.88
N ILE A 44 1.32 15.26 12.42
CA ILE A 44 2.70 15.73 12.25
C ILE A 44 3.43 15.70 13.59
N ASN A 45 2.82 16.23 14.63
CA ASN A 45 3.39 16.24 15.97
C ASN A 45 3.64 14.81 16.47
N ALA A 46 2.66 13.90 16.33
CA ALA A 46 2.80 12.50 16.72
C ALA A 46 3.97 11.79 16.01
N LEU A 47 4.22 12.10 14.72
CA LEU A 47 5.35 11.57 13.96
C LEU A 47 6.70 12.13 14.38
N THR A 48 6.74 13.38 14.82
CA THR A 48 7.99 14.15 15.03
C THR A 48 8.39 14.32 16.49
N GLN A 49 7.53 13.93 17.42
CA GLN A 49 7.78 14.05 18.87
C GLN A 49 8.94 13.19 19.35
N GLY A 50 9.66 13.70 20.35
CA GLY A 50 10.74 13.02 21.05
C GLY A 50 12.12 13.21 20.41
N VAL A 51 13.10 12.56 21.03
CA VAL A 51 14.53 12.67 20.68
C VAL A 51 15.08 11.42 19.97
N SER A 52 14.20 10.50 19.60
CA SER A 52 14.60 9.27 18.93
C SER A 52 15.20 9.53 17.54
N ARG A 53 16.07 8.64 17.08
CA ARG A 53 16.61 8.67 15.70
C ARG A 53 15.48 8.65 14.66
N ARG A 54 14.40 7.91 14.94
CA ARG A 54 13.19 7.84 14.12
C ARG A 54 12.55 9.23 13.98
N ALA A 55 12.28 9.91 15.09
CA ALA A 55 11.68 11.23 15.07
C ALA A 55 12.57 12.26 14.34
N ALA A 56 13.88 12.17 14.47
CA ALA A 56 14.81 13.01 13.73
C ALA A 56 14.72 12.80 12.21
N ILE A 57 14.72 11.53 11.75
CA ILE A 57 14.57 11.20 10.32
C ILE A 57 13.20 11.69 9.82
N GLN A 58 12.11 11.45 10.55
CA GLN A 58 10.78 11.87 10.16
C GLN A 58 10.67 13.39 10.05
N ARG A 59 11.25 14.16 10.98
CA ARG A 59 11.30 15.63 10.86
C ARG A 59 11.97 16.10 9.57
N THR A 60 13.03 15.43 9.15
CA THR A 60 13.73 15.77 7.90
C THR A 60 12.92 15.39 6.65
N LEU A 61 12.22 14.26 6.68
CA LEU A 61 11.46 13.75 5.53
C LEU A 61 10.11 14.45 5.36
N LEU A 62 9.47 14.85 6.44
CA LEU A 62 8.08 15.28 6.47
C LEU A 62 7.74 16.39 5.47
N PRO A 63 8.56 17.46 5.29
CA PRO A 63 8.26 18.51 4.31
C PRO A 63 8.14 17.97 2.87
N VAL A 64 8.99 17.03 2.48
CA VAL A 64 8.96 16.40 1.16
C VAL A 64 7.75 15.46 1.03
N LEU A 65 7.46 14.68 2.08
CA LEU A 65 6.32 13.77 2.10
C LEU A 65 4.98 14.52 2.02
N LEU A 66 4.82 15.63 2.75
CA LEU A 66 3.62 16.46 2.70
C LEU A 66 3.39 17.04 1.30
N ARG A 67 4.46 17.42 0.59
CA ARG A 67 4.35 17.85 -0.79
C ARG A 67 3.84 16.74 -1.70
N PHE A 68 4.41 15.53 -1.60
CA PHE A 68 3.93 14.39 -2.39
C PHE A 68 2.48 13.99 -2.04
N MET A 69 2.08 14.10 -0.77
CA MET A 69 0.68 13.89 -0.38
C MET A 69 -0.26 14.90 -1.02
N ALA A 70 0.18 16.17 -1.11
CA ALA A 70 -0.59 17.27 -1.70
C ALA A 70 -0.78 17.14 -3.22
N GLU A 71 0.05 16.36 -3.91
CA GLU A 71 -0.10 16.05 -5.33
C GLU A 71 -1.22 15.01 -5.58
N GLY A 72 -1.68 14.32 -4.54
CA GLY A 72 -2.74 13.33 -4.61
C GLY A 72 -4.13 13.90 -4.31
N THR A 73 -5.14 13.03 -4.33
CA THR A 73 -6.56 13.44 -4.17
C THR A 73 -7.01 13.60 -2.73
N ALA A 74 -6.30 13.02 -1.74
CA ALA A 74 -6.70 13.02 -0.34
C ALA A 74 -5.48 13.07 0.60
N PRO A 75 -4.84 14.24 0.76
CA PRO A 75 -3.63 14.40 1.58
C PRO A 75 -3.84 14.06 3.06
N ASP A 76 -5.00 14.41 3.65
CA ASP A 76 -5.33 14.07 5.04
C ASP A 76 -5.32 12.56 5.27
N ARG A 77 -5.94 11.79 4.36
CA ARG A 77 -5.94 10.32 4.43
C ARG A 77 -4.53 9.76 4.32
N ALA A 78 -3.72 10.29 3.40
CA ALA A 78 -2.33 9.87 3.23
C ALA A 78 -1.52 10.08 4.50
N LEU A 79 -1.68 11.21 5.17
CA LEU A 79 -0.96 11.54 6.41
C LEU A 79 -1.36 10.59 7.55
N VAL A 80 -2.66 10.31 7.71
CA VAL A 80 -3.15 9.33 8.70
C VAL A 80 -2.59 7.95 8.43
N ALA A 81 -2.68 7.47 7.18
CA ALA A 81 -2.17 6.16 6.77
C ALA A 81 -0.65 6.06 6.95
N PHE A 82 0.09 7.10 6.56
CA PHE A 82 1.54 7.18 6.76
C PHE A 82 1.91 7.10 8.25
N ARG A 83 1.18 7.80 9.13
CA ARG A 83 1.40 7.71 10.58
C ARG A 83 1.22 6.28 11.08
N ARG A 84 0.13 5.60 10.70
CA ARG A 84 -0.14 4.20 11.09
C ARG A 84 0.94 3.23 10.58
N LEU A 85 1.36 3.38 9.33
CA LEU A 85 2.48 2.61 8.77
C LEU A 85 3.77 2.86 9.52
N SER A 86 4.08 4.12 9.84
CA SER A 86 5.25 4.48 10.62
C SER A 86 5.22 3.93 12.03
N GLU A 87 4.04 3.79 12.64
CA GLU A 87 3.86 3.14 13.94
C GLU A 87 4.08 1.62 13.82
N ALA A 88 3.47 0.97 12.81
CA ALA A 88 3.58 -0.46 12.57
C ALA A 88 5.00 -0.90 12.20
N LEU A 89 5.72 -0.11 11.41
CA LEU A 89 7.10 -0.37 10.96
C LEU A 89 8.16 0.33 11.82
N GLY A 90 7.76 0.91 12.95
CA GLY A 90 8.61 1.83 13.72
C GLY A 90 9.91 1.27 14.25
N GLU A 91 10.01 -0.04 14.44
CA GLU A 91 11.24 -0.72 14.87
C GLU A 91 12.07 -1.24 13.69
N THR A 92 11.57 -1.15 12.45
CA THR A 92 12.27 -1.61 11.27
C THR A 92 13.22 -0.52 10.73
N HIS A 93 14.51 -0.82 10.68
CA HIS A 93 15.49 0.16 10.19
C HIS A 93 15.43 0.41 8.69
N TRP A 94 14.86 -0.52 7.91
CA TRP A 94 14.83 -0.44 6.45
C TRP A 94 13.81 0.56 5.92
N PHE A 95 12.64 0.69 6.56
CA PHE A 95 11.53 1.51 6.05
C PHE A 95 11.90 3.00 5.93
N LEU A 96 12.35 3.60 7.03
CA LEU A 96 12.77 5.00 7.00
C LEU A 96 14.04 5.24 6.18
N ARG A 97 14.93 4.22 6.11
CA ARG A 97 16.09 4.28 5.24
C ARG A 97 15.66 4.33 3.77
N MET A 98 14.73 3.45 3.35
CA MET A 98 14.20 3.44 1.99
C MET A 98 13.61 4.80 1.61
N LEU A 99 12.78 5.39 2.48
CA LEU A 99 12.17 6.70 2.22
C LEU A 99 13.20 7.85 2.18
N ARG A 100 14.27 7.75 2.97
CA ARG A 100 15.35 8.74 2.98
C ARG A 100 16.24 8.63 1.76
N ASP A 101 16.61 7.41 1.38
CA ASP A 101 17.63 7.13 0.37
C ASP A 101 17.03 7.05 -1.05
N SER A 102 15.69 6.89 -1.17
CA SER A 102 14.98 6.85 -2.45
C SER A 102 13.79 7.82 -2.47
N SER A 103 13.99 8.96 -3.13
CA SER A 103 12.89 9.92 -3.36
C SER A 103 11.74 9.30 -4.17
N GLY A 104 12.05 8.42 -5.11
CA GLY A 104 11.05 7.69 -5.90
C GLY A 104 10.18 6.75 -5.05
N ALA A 105 10.77 6.05 -4.06
CA ALA A 105 9.99 5.22 -3.13
C ALA A 105 9.07 6.07 -2.24
N ALA A 106 9.56 7.21 -1.76
CA ALA A 106 8.77 8.13 -0.96
C ALA A 106 7.60 8.73 -1.77
N GLU A 107 7.85 9.16 -3.01
CA GLU A 107 6.82 9.67 -3.92
C GLU A 107 5.77 8.60 -4.21
N ARG A 108 6.17 7.38 -4.60
CA ARG A 108 5.27 6.25 -4.87
C ARG A 108 4.39 5.94 -3.67
N LEU A 109 4.96 5.88 -2.46
CA LEU A 109 4.19 5.63 -1.25
C LEU A 109 3.15 6.73 -1.01
N MET A 110 3.53 7.99 -1.05
CA MET A 110 2.61 9.10 -0.80
C MET A 110 1.51 9.16 -1.85
N ARG A 111 1.84 8.96 -3.12
CA ARG A 111 0.88 8.88 -4.22
C ARG A 111 -0.12 7.73 -4.01
N ALA A 112 0.35 6.55 -3.63
CA ALA A 112 -0.49 5.39 -3.36
C ALA A 112 -1.47 5.64 -2.19
N LEU A 113 -0.98 6.19 -1.06
CA LEU A 113 -1.79 6.48 0.11
C LEU A 113 -2.80 7.60 -0.12
N SER A 114 -2.44 8.63 -0.89
CA SER A 114 -3.35 9.76 -1.17
C SER A 114 -4.42 9.41 -2.21
N SER A 115 -4.12 8.51 -3.16
CA SER A 115 -5.01 8.18 -4.27
C SER A 115 -6.01 7.07 -3.94
N SER A 116 -5.66 6.09 -3.07
CA SER A 116 -6.48 4.91 -2.84
C SER A 116 -6.69 4.57 -1.37
N ALA A 117 -7.96 4.61 -0.93
CA ALA A 117 -8.34 4.14 0.41
C ALA A 117 -8.17 2.62 0.56
N LEU A 118 -8.31 1.86 -0.53
CA LEU A 118 -8.08 0.42 -0.55
C LEU A 118 -6.62 0.11 -0.22
N ILE A 119 -5.68 0.76 -0.92
CA ILE A 119 -4.25 0.58 -0.68
C ILE A 119 -3.88 0.93 0.76
N SER A 120 -4.36 2.06 1.28
CA SER A 120 -4.11 2.46 2.66
C SER A 120 -4.52 1.38 3.66
N ARG A 121 -5.72 0.80 3.49
CA ARG A 121 -6.23 -0.30 4.34
C ARG A 121 -5.42 -1.59 4.17
N LEU A 122 -5.03 -1.94 2.95
CA LEU A 122 -4.24 -3.16 2.70
C LEU A 122 -2.84 -3.04 3.30
N LEU A 123 -2.18 -1.89 3.17
CA LEU A 123 -0.87 -1.62 3.76
C LEU A 123 -0.91 -1.61 5.30
N GLU A 124 -2.01 -1.21 5.92
CA GLU A 124 -2.17 -1.34 7.39
C GLU A 124 -2.12 -2.81 7.85
N HIS A 125 -2.55 -3.76 7.00
CA HIS A 125 -2.55 -5.19 7.31
C HIS A 125 -1.27 -5.91 6.86
N ILE A 126 -0.57 -5.38 5.86
CA ILE A 126 0.63 -5.96 5.28
C ILE A 126 1.68 -4.83 5.09
N PRO A 127 2.12 -4.18 6.18
CA PRO A 127 2.99 -3.00 6.10
C PRO A 127 4.35 -3.32 5.48
N GLU A 128 4.83 -4.56 5.58
CA GLU A 128 6.07 -5.03 4.97
C GLU A 128 6.08 -4.90 3.44
N SER A 129 4.92 -4.93 2.80
CA SER A 129 4.80 -4.75 1.34
C SER A 129 5.19 -3.36 0.85
N THR A 130 5.39 -2.39 1.74
CA THR A 130 5.98 -1.09 1.37
C THR A 130 7.39 -1.23 0.81
N ALA A 131 8.09 -2.33 1.07
CA ALA A 131 9.42 -2.61 0.50
C ALA A 131 9.40 -2.63 -1.04
N TRP A 132 8.34 -3.10 -1.66
CA TRP A 132 8.18 -3.14 -3.13
C TRP A 132 8.25 -1.75 -3.79
N LEU A 133 7.96 -0.70 -3.02
CA LEU A 133 8.04 0.66 -3.53
C LEU A 133 9.49 1.13 -3.78
N GLY A 134 10.47 0.38 -3.31
CA GLY A 134 11.88 0.60 -3.61
C GLY A 134 12.25 0.25 -5.04
N ASP A 135 11.58 -0.78 -5.61
CA ASP A 135 11.79 -1.25 -6.97
C ASP A 135 10.44 -1.45 -7.68
N SER A 136 10.28 -0.85 -8.85
CA SER A 136 9.03 -0.95 -9.63
C SER A 136 8.81 -2.34 -10.24
N GLU A 137 9.85 -3.13 -10.47
CA GLU A 137 9.75 -4.50 -10.99
C GLU A 137 9.02 -5.41 -9.98
N GLU A 138 9.18 -5.15 -8.69
CA GLU A 138 8.48 -5.86 -7.61
C GLU A 138 6.96 -5.64 -7.62
N LEU A 139 6.47 -4.65 -8.38
CA LEU A 139 5.06 -4.32 -8.49
C LEU A 139 4.37 -5.01 -9.67
N GLU A 140 5.08 -5.71 -10.53
CA GLU A 140 4.49 -6.44 -11.64
C GLU A 140 3.59 -7.57 -11.11
N PRO A 141 2.36 -7.73 -11.67
CA PRO A 141 1.48 -8.82 -11.30
C PRO A 141 2.13 -10.19 -11.58
N MET A 142 2.03 -11.09 -10.62
CA MET A 142 2.47 -12.46 -10.77
C MET A 142 1.48 -13.26 -11.62
N ASP A 143 1.97 -14.30 -12.31
CA ASP A 143 1.12 -15.21 -13.06
C ASP A 143 0.36 -16.19 -12.13
N VAL A 144 -0.61 -16.91 -12.71
CA VAL A 144 -1.48 -17.82 -11.96
C VAL A 144 -0.71 -19.00 -11.37
N GLU A 145 0.31 -19.51 -12.06
CA GLU A 145 1.05 -20.70 -11.62
C GLU A 145 2.00 -20.35 -10.46
N GLU A 146 2.61 -19.17 -10.50
CA GLU A 146 3.45 -18.65 -9.39
C GLU A 146 2.62 -18.47 -8.13
N ILE A 147 1.46 -17.79 -8.23
CA ILE A 147 0.56 -17.57 -7.08
C ILE A 147 0.02 -18.90 -6.55
N ALA A 148 -0.43 -19.79 -7.43
CA ALA A 148 -0.97 -21.08 -7.05
C ALA A 148 0.09 -21.97 -6.39
N SER A 149 1.30 -21.99 -6.92
CA SER A 149 2.44 -22.73 -6.33
C SER A 149 2.71 -22.27 -4.90
N GLU A 150 2.74 -20.96 -4.64
CA GLU A 150 2.94 -20.44 -3.29
C GLU A 150 1.78 -20.80 -2.34
N MET A 151 0.54 -20.67 -2.82
CA MET A 151 -0.65 -21.03 -2.04
C MET A 151 -0.70 -22.52 -1.73
N LEU A 152 -0.36 -23.39 -2.68
CA LEU A 152 -0.32 -24.84 -2.50
C LEU A 152 0.80 -25.28 -1.56
N ALA A 153 1.96 -24.61 -1.61
CA ALA A 153 3.06 -24.86 -0.68
C ALA A 153 2.67 -24.60 0.79
N VAL A 154 1.66 -23.78 1.06
CA VAL A 154 1.08 -23.63 2.41
C VAL A 154 0.47 -24.94 2.87
N LEU A 155 -0.26 -25.64 1.99
CA LEU A 155 -0.93 -26.92 2.30
C LEU A 155 0.07 -28.04 2.59
N GLU A 156 1.23 -28.01 1.95
CA GLU A 156 2.31 -28.99 2.20
C GLU A 156 2.93 -28.82 3.59
N ARG A 157 3.00 -27.59 4.07
CA ARG A 157 3.61 -27.25 5.38
C ARG A 157 2.65 -27.40 6.56
N ASP A 158 1.35 -27.17 6.34
CA ASP A 158 0.30 -27.23 7.36
C ASP A 158 -0.49 -28.54 7.22
N VAL A 159 0.12 -29.66 7.64
CA VAL A 159 -0.45 -31.00 7.54
C VAL A 159 -1.83 -31.13 8.24
N ALA A 160 -2.04 -30.40 9.33
CA ALA A 160 -3.31 -30.37 10.06
C ALA A 160 -4.37 -29.51 9.37
N ASN A 161 -4.00 -28.71 8.38
CA ASN A 161 -4.85 -27.75 7.66
C ASN A 161 -5.57 -26.73 8.58
N GLU A 162 -4.99 -26.42 9.73
CA GLU A 162 -5.59 -25.51 10.71
C GLU A 162 -5.48 -24.05 10.27
N PHE A 163 -4.31 -23.65 9.75
CA PHE A 163 -3.99 -22.28 9.39
C PHE A 163 -3.98 -22.02 7.89
N SER A 164 -4.13 -23.08 7.08
CA SER A 164 -4.01 -23.02 5.63
C SER A 164 -4.93 -22.00 4.98
N ALA A 165 -6.21 -21.99 5.35
CA ALA A 165 -7.17 -21.03 4.79
C ALA A 165 -6.82 -19.56 5.11
N ALA A 166 -6.29 -19.29 6.30
CA ALA A 166 -5.86 -17.95 6.69
C ALA A 166 -4.61 -17.52 5.91
N SER A 167 -3.66 -18.43 5.76
CA SER A 167 -2.41 -18.20 5.01
C SER A 167 -2.67 -17.97 3.52
N ILE A 168 -3.52 -18.79 2.90
CA ILE A 168 -3.93 -18.61 1.49
C ILE A 168 -4.62 -17.24 1.30
N ARG A 169 -5.52 -16.85 2.22
CA ARG A 169 -6.15 -15.52 2.17
C ARG A 169 -5.14 -14.37 2.36
N LYS A 170 -4.07 -14.60 3.14
CA LYS A 170 -2.98 -13.61 3.30
C LYS A 170 -2.23 -13.42 1.99
N ILE A 171 -1.90 -14.51 1.27
CA ILE A 171 -1.26 -14.47 -0.05
C ILE A 171 -2.18 -13.75 -1.04
N ARG A 172 -3.46 -14.15 -1.15
CA ARG A 172 -4.45 -13.46 -2.00
C ARG A 172 -4.47 -11.96 -1.75
N ARG A 173 -4.53 -11.54 -0.48
CA ARG A 173 -4.57 -10.11 -0.11
C ARG A 173 -3.29 -9.39 -0.50
N ARG A 174 -2.15 -10.04 -0.36
CA ARG A 174 -0.85 -9.50 -0.72
C ARG A 174 -0.76 -9.26 -2.24
N GLU A 175 -1.14 -10.23 -3.05
CA GLU A 175 -1.11 -10.10 -4.51
C GLU A 175 -2.14 -9.07 -5.01
N TYR A 176 -3.31 -9.02 -4.36
CA TYR A 176 -4.31 -7.98 -4.63
C TYR A 176 -3.77 -6.56 -4.35
N LEU A 177 -2.99 -6.40 -3.29
CA LEU A 177 -2.28 -5.15 -3.00
C LEU A 177 -1.23 -4.83 -4.08
N ARG A 178 -0.47 -5.83 -4.55
CA ARG A 178 0.51 -5.67 -5.63
C ARG A 178 -0.14 -5.10 -6.88
N VAL A 179 -1.23 -5.70 -7.35
CA VAL A 179 -1.98 -5.23 -8.51
C VAL A 179 -2.57 -3.83 -8.28
N ALA A 180 -3.06 -3.54 -7.07
CA ALA A 180 -3.59 -2.22 -6.74
C ALA A 180 -2.51 -1.13 -6.75
N LEU A 181 -1.32 -1.41 -6.23
CA LEU A 181 -0.16 -0.51 -6.28
C LEU A 181 0.28 -0.28 -7.72
N SER A 182 0.42 -1.34 -8.50
CA SER A 182 0.78 -1.30 -9.92
C SER A 182 -0.18 -0.39 -10.72
N ALA A 183 -1.49 -0.56 -10.50
CA ALA A 183 -2.53 0.23 -11.14
C ALA A 183 -2.44 1.72 -10.80
N VAL A 184 -2.34 2.07 -9.51
CA VAL A 184 -2.30 3.47 -9.06
C VAL A 184 -1.01 4.18 -9.46
N LEU A 185 0.09 3.43 -9.51
CA LEU A 185 1.40 3.97 -9.89
C LEU A 185 1.62 3.98 -11.42
N GLY A 186 0.72 3.36 -12.19
CA GLY A 186 0.80 3.32 -13.64
C GLY A 186 1.96 2.45 -14.17
N VAL A 187 2.29 1.38 -13.43
CA VAL A 187 3.35 0.43 -13.81
C VAL A 187 2.86 -0.51 -14.90
N THR A 188 1.57 -0.86 -14.88
CA THR A 188 0.96 -1.85 -15.79
C THR A 188 -0.24 -1.29 -16.55
N SER A 189 -0.57 -1.91 -17.69
CA SER A 189 -1.75 -1.59 -18.48
C SER A 189 -3.04 -2.09 -17.82
N LEU A 190 -4.19 -1.62 -18.30
CA LEU A 190 -5.50 -2.06 -17.82
C LEU A 190 -5.70 -3.58 -18.06
N GLU A 191 -5.24 -4.09 -19.18
CA GLU A 191 -5.30 -5.51 -19.53
C GLU A 191 -4.48 -6.36 -18.54
N GLN A 192 -3.27 -5.91 -18.20
CA GLN A 192 -2.41 -6.57 -17.21
C GLN A 192 -3.02 -6.54 -15.81
N ILE A 193 -3.67 -5.44 -15.44
CA ILE A 193 -4.41 -5.34 -14.17
C ILE A 193 -5.54 -6.38 -14.12
N SER A 194 -6.34 -6.46 -15.19
CA SER A 194 -7.46 -7.40 -15.28
C SER A 194 -6.99 -8.86 -15.29
N ALA A 195 -5.94 -9.16 -16.03
CA ALA A 195 -5.31 -10.48 -16.04
C ALA A 195 -4.75 -10.86 -14.67
N GLY A 196 -4.05 -9.93 -13.98
CA GLY A 196 -3.51 -10.16 -12.64
C GLY A 196 -4.61 -10.45 -11.61
N LEU A 197 -5.72 -9.71 -11.63
CA LEU A 197 -6.87 -9.97 -10.75
C LEU A 197 -7.51 -11.32 -11.05
N THR A 198 -7.59 -11.72 -12.32
CA THR A 198 -8.09 -13.04 -12.74
C THR A 198 -7.15 -14.15 -12.24
N SER A 199 -5.83 -14.01 -12.43
CA SER A 199 -4.82 -14.96 -11.93
C SER A 199 -4.91 -15.19 -10.43
N ILE A 200 -5.10 -14.12 -9.65
CA ILE A 200 -5.29 -14.20 -8.19
C ILE A 200 -6.54 -15.03 -7.85
N SER A 201 -7.64 -14.81 -8.57
CA SER A 201 -8.90 -15.52 -8.33
C SER A 201 -8.81 -17.00 -8.71
N ASP A 202 -8.18 -17.31 -9.82
CA ASP A 202 -7.93 -18.69 -10.28
C ASP A 202 -7.02 -19.44 -9.29
N ALA A 203 -5.90 -18.86 -8.90
CA ALA A 203 -4.97 -19.45 -7.94
C ALA A 203 -5.64 -19.68 -6.58
N TYR A 204 -6.42 -18.70 -6.11
CA TYR A 204 -7.15 -18.79 -4.86
C TYR A 204 -8.18 -19.91 -4.89
N LEU A 205 -9.00 -20.00 -5.95
CA LEU A 205 -10.02 -21.04 -6.09
C LEU A 205 -9.41 -22.43 -6.16
N ARG A 206 -8.36 -22.64 -6.99
CA ARG A 206 -7.62 -23.90 -7.08
C ARG A 206 -7.11 -24.35 -5.71
N SER A 207 -6.50 -23.43 -4.96
CA SER A 207 -5.91 -23.73 -3.65
C SER A 207 -6.97 -24.00 -2.57
N MET A 208 -8.09 -23.27 -2.59
CA MET A 208 -9.19 -23.48 -1.65
C MET A 208 -9.93 -24.80 -1.94
N LEU A 209 -10.05 -25.20 -3.22
CA LEU A 209 -10.60 -26.48 -3.61
C LEU A 209 -9.73 -27.64 -3.10
N GLU A 210 -8.41 -27.54 -3.28
CA GLU A 210 -7.48 -28.55 -2.78
C GLU A 210 -7.53 -28.65 -1.24
N LEU A 211 -7.60 -27.51 -0.54
CA LEU A 211 -7.81 -27.49 0.90
C LEU A 211 -9.12 -28.17 1.32
N ALA A 212 -10.21 -27.94 0.58
CA ALA A 212 -11.50 -28.57 0.84
C ALA A 212 -11.43 -30.09 0.66
N LYS A 213 -10.79 -30.58 -0.42
CA LYS A 213 -10.56 -32.00 -0.65
C LYS A 213 -9.77 -32.64 0.51
N ARG A 214 -8.68 -32.00 0.95
CA ARG A 214 -7.87 -32.49 2.08
C ARG A 214 -8.66 -32.55 3.39
N LYS A 215 -9.46 -31.53 3.68
CA LYS A 215 -10.26 -31.47 4.91
C LYS A 215 -11.42 -32.47 4.96
N THR A 216 -12.05 -32.72 3.82
CA THR A 216 -13.21 -33.63 3.74
C THR A 216 -12.83 -35.09 3.47
N GLY A 217 -11.64 -35.34 2.92
CA GLY A 217 -11.22 -36.63 2.39
C GLY A 217 -12.01 -37.07 1.16
N ILE A 218 -12.87 -36.21 0.61
CA ILE A 218 -13.74 -36.56 -0.53
C ILE A 218 -12.99 -36.29 -1.83
N GLN A 219 -12.91 -37.30 -2.69
CA GLN A 219 -12.37 -37.19 -4.04
C GLN A 219 -13.54 -37.15 -5.04
N LEU A 220 -13.85 -35.95 -5.49
CA LEU A 220 -14.88 -35.72 -6.51
C LEU A 220 -14.24 -35.16 -7.77
N ASP A 221 -14.59 -35.73 -8.91
CA ASP A 221 -14.29 -35.13 -10.21
C ASP A 221 -15.36 -34.09 -10.53
N PHE A 222 -15.04 -32.82 -10.34
CA PHE A 222 -15.88 -31.73 -10.79
C PHE A 222 -15.03 -30.58 -11.35
N GLY A 223 -15.62 -29.86 -12.31
CA GLY A 223 -15.04 -28.69 -12.92
C GLY A 223 -15.73 -27.43 -12.40
N ILE A 224 -14.99 -26.34 -12.37
CA ILE A 224 -15.50 -24.99 -12.09
C ILE A 224 -15.39 -24.19 -13.37
N LEU A 225 -16.51 -23.62 -13.81
CA LEU A 225 -16.56 -22.78 -15.01
C LEU A 225 -16.67 -21.32 -14.59
N ALA A 226 -15.62 -20.55 -14.85
CA ALA A 226 -15.66 -19.11 -14.67
C ALA A 226 -16.55 -18.47 -15.75
N MET A 227 -17.41 -17.52 -15.34
CA MET A 227 -18.34 -16.84 -16.22
C MET A 227 -18.17 -15.31 -16.12
N GLY A 228 -18.77 -14.58 -17.05
CA GLY A 228 -18.75 -13.12 -17.06
C GLY A 228 -17.32 -12.55 -17.13
N ARG A 229 -17.05 -11.53 -16.33
CA ARG A 229 -15.74 -10.85 -16.32
C ARG A 229 -14.59 -11.77 -15.91
N TRP A 230 -14.85 -12.71 -15.05
CA TRP A 230 -13.84 -13.70 -14.66
C TRP A 230 -13.50 -14.63 -15.83
N GLY A 231 -14.52 -15.23 -16.49
CA GLY A 231 -14.30 -16.11 -17.65
C GLY A 231 -13.70 -15.40 -18.87
N GLY A 232 -13.90 -14.07 -18.97
CA GLY A 232 -13.31 -13.22 -20.01
C GLY A 232 -11.94 -12.65 -19.66
N SER A 233 -11.36 -12.99 -18.50
CA SER A 233 -10.13 -12.37 -17.98
C SER A 233 -10.19 -10.83 -17.85
N GLU A 234 -11.39 -10.32 -17.53
CA GLU A 234 -11.70 -8.89 -17.43
C GLU A 234 -12.07 -8.47 -15.99
N MET A 235 -11.55 -9.17 -14.99
CA MET A 235 -11.84 -8.84 -13.59
C MET A 235 -11.37 -7.44 -13.21
N GLY A 236 -12.16 -6.77 -12.39
CA GLY A 236 -11.84 -5.47 -11.81
C GLY A 236 -11.82 -5.55 -10.28
N PHE A 237 -11.35 -4.49 -9.61
CA PHE A 237 -11.27 -4.41 -8.14
C PHE A 237 -12.62 -4.54 -7.41
N GLY A 238 -13.74 -4.35 -8.09
CA GLY A 238 -15.08 -4.55 -7.54
C GLY A 238 -15.77 -5.81 -8.04
N SER A 239 -15.06 -6.71 -8.73
CA SER A 239 -15.61 -7.99 -9.17
C SER A 239 -15.69 -8.97 -8.01
N ASP A 240 -16.84 -9.64 -7.88
CA ASP A 240 -17.02 -10.76 -6.96
C ASP A 240 -16.41 -12.03 -7.56
N ALA A 241 -15.65 -12.78 -6.73
CA ALA A 241 -15.05 -14.08 -7.05
C ALA A 241 -15.11 -15.01 -5.83
#